data_419a50fa3ec17f2d333bac954a6715aa
#
_entry.id   419a50fa3ec17f2d333bac954a6715aa
#
_cell.length_a   1.000
_cell.length_b   1.000
_cell.length_c   1.000
_cell.angle_alpha   90.00
_cell.angle_beta   90.00
_cell.angle_gamma   90.00
#
_symmetry.space_group_name_H-M   'P 1'
#
loop_
_entity.id
_entity.type
_entity.pdbx_description
1 polymer ?
#
loop_
_entity_poly.entity_id
_entity_poly.type
_entity_poly.pdbx_seq_one_letter_code
_entity_poly.pdbx_strand_id
1 'polypeptide(L)'
;MNGQFEAAWQLHRFLTERHIPYVIIGGVAVQRWGEPRLTVDVDLAILLPPGREEQPLREIAAAFPPRLKDGVRFALEHRVLPVDVPGAGPADLSLALPGFEAEAIARAVDYDVGQERAVRLCTAEDLVVYKCVAGRARDVLDVEGVVARQGEALDVQHVRRWLEDFARITDDREIVARFERAWASRPPRQSL
;
A
#
# COMPACT_ATOMS: atom_id res chain seq x y z
N MET A 1 9.79 -19.68 -4.81
CA MET A 1 9.48 -18.38 -4.16
C MET A 1 8.12 -17.95 -4.67
N ASN A 2 7.29 -17.33 -3.83
CA ASN A 2 5.99 -16.81 -4.29
C ASN A 2 6.28 -15.65 -5.27
N GLY A 3 5.67 -15.65 -6.47
CA GLY A 3 5.96 -14.66 -7.51
C GLY A 3 5.82 -13.21 -7.02
N GLN A 4 4.84 -12.93 -6.16
CA GLN A 4 4.64 -11.59 -5.57
C GLN A 4 5.83 -11.10 -4.73
N PHE A 5 6.51 -11.95 -3.96
CA PHE A 5 7.69 -11.55 -3.19
C PHE A 5 8.90 -11.33 -4.08
N GLU A 6 9.00 -12.06 -5.19
CA GLU A 6 10.01 -11.80 -6.20
C GLU A 6 9.75 -10.47 -6.92
N ALA A 7 8.48 -10.18 -7.27
CA ALA A 7 8.10 -8.89 -7.86
C ALA A 7 8.39 -7.73 -6.90
N ALA A 8 8.02 -7.85 -5.63
CA ALA A 8 8.30 -6.87 -4.59
C ALA A 8 9.81 -6.60 -4.45
N TRP A 9 10.62 -7.64 -4.49
CA TRP A 9 12.08 -7.53 -4.38
C TRP A 9 12.72 -6.87 -5.60
N GLN A 10 12.31 -7.23 -6.82
CA GLN A 10 12.84 -6.60 -8.03
C GLN A 10 12.50 -5.10 -8.07
N LEU A 11 11.27 -4.75 -7.71
CA LEU A 11 10.84 -3.35 -7.61
C LEU A 11 11.59 -2.61 -6.49
N HIS A 12 11.77 -3.23 -5.31
CA HIS A 12 12.58 -2.68 -4.22
C HIS A 12 13.97 -2.29 -4.70
N ARG A 13 14.68 -3.23 -5.32
CA ARG A 13 16.05 -2.97 -5.80
C ARG A 13 16.09 -1.81 -6.80
N PHE A 14 15.21 -1.85 -7.80
CA PHE A 14 15.16 -0.83 -8.84
C PHE A 14 14.89 0.56 -8.27
N LEU A 15 13.91 0.69 -7.39
CA LEU A 15 13.52 1.97 -6.79
C LEU A 15 14.58 2.49 -5.83
N THR A 16 15.19 1.61 -5.02
CA THR A 16 16.26 1.98 -4.08
C THR A 16 17.53 2.45 -4.81
N GLU A 17 17.96 1.76 -5.86
CA GLU A 17 19.11 2.14 -6.69
C GLU A 17 18.94 3.53 -7.34
N ARG A 18 17.68 3.95 -7.56
CA ARG A 18 17.34 5.27 -8.14
C ARG A 18 16.91 6.31 -7.12
N HIS A 19 17.01 5.97 -5.83
CA HIS A 19 16.59 6.85 -4.73
C HIS A 19 15.13 7.31 -4.85
N ILE A 20 14.25 6.46 -5.40
CA ILE A 20 12.81 6.70 -5.46
C ILE A 20 12.18 6.17 -4.18
N PRO A 21 11.66 7.05 -3.29
CA PRO A 21 10.99 6.61 -2.08
C PRO A 21 9.70 5.86 -2.42
N TYR A 22 9.45 4.76 -1.71
CA TYR A 22 8.29 3.92 -1.96
C TYR A 22 7.86 3.18 -0.69
N VAL A 23 6.65 2.64 -0.74
CA VAL A 23 6.12 1.71 0.25
C VAL A 23 5.24 0.67 -0.42
N ILE A 24 5.35 -0.59 -0.03
CA ILE A 24 4.42 -1.65 -0.42
C ILE A 24 3.17 -1.55 0.45
N ILE A 25 2.01 -1.59 -0.21
CA ILE A 25 0.68 -1.50 0.37
C ILE A 25 -0.15 -2.72 -0.03
N GLY A 26 -1.46 -2.65 0.04
CA GLY A 26 -2.38 -3.63 -0.55
C GLY A 26 -2.29 -5.03 0.03
N GLY A 27 -2.39 -6.04 -0.84
CA GLY A 27 -2.53 -7.44 -0.45
C GLY A 27 -1.32 -8.02 0.29
N VAL A 28 -0.11 -7.62 -0.07
CA VAL A 28 1.13 -8.06 0.62
C VAL A 28 1.16 -7.55 2.06
N ALA A 29 0.74 -6.30 2.29
CA ALA A 29 0.66 -5.73 3.63
C ALA A 29 -0.43 -6.43 4.48
N VAL A 30 -1.56 -6.83 3.88
CA VAL A 30 -2.59 -7.61 4.57
C VAL A 30 -2.05 -8.94 5.07
N GLN A 31 -1.20 -9.63 4.30
CA GLN A 31 -0.58 -10.90 4.75
C GLN A 31 0.26 -10.74 6.03
N ARG A 32 0.85 -9.57 6.22
CA ARG A 32 1.66 -9.27 7.43
C ARG A 32 0.79 -8.86 8.62
N TRP A 33 -0.16 -7.96 8.39
CA TRP A 33 -0.85 -7.26 9.47
C TRP A 33 -2.25 -7.78 9.79
N GLY A 34 -2.94 -8.40 8.81
CA GLY A 34 -4.30 -8.91 8.92
C GLY A 34 -4.41 -10.41 8.67
N GLU A 35 -5.59 -10.85 8.23
CA GLU A 35 -5.82 -12.23 7.85
C GLU A 35 -5.17 -12.54 6.50
N PRO A 36 -4.21 -13.50 6.44
CA PRO A 36 -3.54 -13.85 5.20
C PRO A 36 -4.53 -14.33 4.14
N ARG A 37 -4.45 -13.75 2.96
CA ARG A 37 -5.24 -14.15 1.81
C ARG A 37 -4.41 -14.16 0.53
N LEU A 38 -4.91 -14.88 -0.48
CA LEU A 38 -4.25 -14.89 -1.77
C LEU A 38 -4.33 -13.51 -2.42
N THR A 39 -3.17 -13.00 -2.87
CA THR A 39 -3.06 -11.86 -3.77
C THR A 39 -2.15 -12.25 -4.93
N VAL A 40 -2.38 -11.65 -6.09
CA VAL A 40 -1.63 -11.96 -7.33
C VAL A 40 -0.67 -10.82 -7.65
N ASP A 41 -1.06 -9.61 -7.34
CA ASP A 41 -0.37 -8.37 -7.62
C ASP A 41 0.38 -7.80 -6.42
N VAL A 42 1.32 -6.92 -6.70
CA VAL A 42 2.02 -6.13 -5.70
C VAL A 42 1.62 -4.67 -5.88
N ASP A 43 1.00 -4.11 -4.86
CA ASP A 43 0.63 -2.69 -4.84
C ASP A 43 1.72 -1.87 -4.16
N LEU A 44 2.18 -0.79 -4.79
CA LEU A 44 3.14 0.15 -4.23
C LEU A 44 2.63 1.59 -4.35
N ALA A 45 2.98 2.41 -3.37
CA ALA A 45 2.96 3.86 -3.51
C ALA A 45 4.42 4.35 -3.69
N ILE A 46 4.68 5.12 -4.75
CA ILE A 46 5.99 5.70 -5.08
C ILE A 46 5.92 7.21 -5.03
N LEU A 47 6.91 7.87 -4.42
CA LEU A 47 6.95 9.33 -4.33
C LEU A 47 7.89 9.90 -5.38
N LEU A 48 7.32 10.54 -6.40
CA LEU A 48 8.05 11.22 -7.45
C LEU A 48 8.01 12.74 -7.27
N PRO A 49 9.03 13.47 -7.73
CA PRO A 49 9.02 14.94 -7.63
C PRO A 49 7.85 15.53 -8.42
N PRO A 50 6.98 16.36 -7.78
CA PRO A 50 5.83 16.95 -8.45
C PRO A 50 6.21 17.75 -9.70
N GLY A 51 5.50 17.48 -10.82
CA GLY A 51 5.76 18.12 -12.11
C GLY A 51 7.00 17.59 -12.86
N ARG A 52 7.65 16.56 -12.33
CA ARG A 52 8.79 15.88 -12.95
C ARG A 52 8.65 14.37 -12.97
N GLU A 53 7.42 13.88 -12.91
CA GLU A 53 7.10 12.44 -12.81
C GLU A 53 7.41 11.68 -14.10
N GLU A 54 7.36 12.33 -15.26
CA GLU A 54 7.43 11.67 -16.57
C GLU A 54 8.73 10.90 -16.78
N GLN A 55 9.87 11.51 -16.46
CA GLN A 55 11.17 10.87 -16.68
C GLN A 55 11.36 9.62 -15.80
N PRO A 56 11.13 9.64 -14.48
CA PRO A 56 11.16 8.42 -13.67
C PRO A 56 10.16 7.36 -14.13
N LEU A 57 8.95 7.73 -14.55
CA LEU A 57 7.97 6.80 -15.09
C LEU A 57 8.43 6.11 -16.37
N ARG A 58 9.11 6.83 -17.27
CA ARG A 58 9.72 6.24 -18.46
C ARG A 58 10.83 5.24 -18.12
N GLU A 59 11.63 5.52 -17.11
CA GLU A 59 12.67 4.61 -16.63
C GLU A 59 12.07 3.34 -16.01
N ILE A 60 11.02 3.49 -15.19
CA ILE A 60 10.28 2.36 -14.63
C ILE A 60 9.66 1.53 -15.77
N ALA A 61 8.99 2.18 -16.72
CA ALA A 61 8.34 1.51 -17.86
C ALA A 61 9.32 0.79 -18.79
N ALA A 62 10.56 1.24 -18.88
CA ALA A 62 11.63 0.58 -19.64
C ALA A 62 12.12 -0.71 -18.96
N ALA A 63 12.13 -0.75 -17.62
CA ALA A 63 12.54 -1.92 -16.84
C ALA A 63 11.39 -2.91 -16.61
N PHE A 64 10.18 -2.40 -16.41
CA PHE A 64 8.96 -3.14 -16.13
C PHE A 64 7.89 -2.76 -17.16
N PRO A 65 7.64 -3.59 -18.17
CA PRO A 65 6.70 -3.27 -19.26
C PRO A 65 5.31 -2.91 -18.73
N PRO A 66 4.76 -1.75 -19.13
CA PRO A 66 3.40 -1.39 -18.75
C PRO A 66 2.37 -2.37 -19.32
N ARG A 67 1.35 -2.71 -18.52
CA ARG A 67 0.23 -3.55 -18.95
C ARG A 67 -0.79 -2.83 -19.83
N LEU A 68 -0.68 -1.51 -19.92
CA LEU A 68 -1.56 -0.68 -20.74
C LEU A 68 -0.77 0.00 -21.85
N LYS A 69 -1.40 0.13 -23.02
CA LYS A 69 -0.86 0.96 -24.10
C LYS A 69 -0.71 2.40 -23.57
N ASP A 70 0.39 3.04 -23.91
CA ASP A 70 0.72 4.39 -23.44
C ASP A 70 0.73 4.52 -21.89
N GLY A 71 1.24 3.49 -21.19
CA GLY A 71 1.19 3.37 -19.73
C GLY A 71 1.74 4.58 -18.97
N VAL A 72 2.80 5.22 -19.47
CA VAL A 72 3.35 6.44 -18.84
C VAL A 72 2.33 7.59 -18.91
N ARG A 73 1.69 7.80 -20.05
CA ARG A 73 0.64 8.80 -20.20
C ARG A 73 -0.54 8.49 -19.27
N PHE A 74 -0.97 7.22 -19.26
CA PHE A 74 -2.02 6.77 -18.35
C PHE A 74 -1.65 7.05 -16.89
N ALA A 75 -0.40 6.79 -16.48
CA ALA A 75 0.05 7.06 -15.13
C ALA A 75 0.04 8.55 -14.77
N LEU A 76 0.39 9.43 -15.69
CA LEU A 76 0.31 10.88 -15.48
C LEU A 76 -1.13 11.37 -15.33
N GLU A 77 -2.08 10.77 -16.05
CA GLU A 77 -3.50 11.13 -16.01
C GLU A 77 -4.24 10.51 -14.82
N HIS A 78 -3.94 9.26 -14.46
CA HIS A 78 -4.69 8.45 -13.48
C HIS A 78 -3.91 8.13 -12.20
N ARG A 79 -2.67 8.58 -12.11
CA ARG A 79 -1.78 8.41 -10.96
C ARG A 79 -1.47 6.96 -10.56
N VAL A 80 -1.53 6.05 -11.52
CA VAL A 80 -1.13 4.65 -11.35
C VAL A 80 -0.47 4.09 -12.61
N LEU A 81 0.67 3.41 -12.47
CA LEU A 81 1.37 2.70 -13.54
C LEU A 81 1.27 1.19 -13.32
N PRO A 82 0.33 0.50 -13.99
CA PRO A 82 0.27 -0.95 -13.98
C PRO A 82 1.39 -1.54 -14.85
N VAL A 83 2.19 -2.45 -14.29
CA VAL A 83 3.33 -3.07 -14.98
C VAL A 83 3.33 -4.58 -14.80
N ASP A 84 4.08 -5.27 -15.67
CA ASP A 84 4.48 -6.65 -15.48
C ASP A 84 5.93 -6.70 -15.00
N VAL A 85 6.18 -7.37 -13.87
CA VAL A 85 7.54 -7.63 -13.38
C VAL A 85 8.03 -8.93 -14.01
N PRO A 86 9.12 -8.89 -14.82
CA PRO A 86 9.57 -10.05 -15.58
C PRO A 86 9.80 -11.30 -14.72
N GLY A 87 9.12 -12.38 -15.05
CA GLY A 87 9.22 -13.67 -14.35
C GLY A 87 8.59 -13.71 -12.95
N ALA A 88 7.89 -12.65 -12.52
CA ALA A 88 7.38 -12.54 -11.15
C ALA A 88 5.88 -12.20 -11.06
N GLY A 89 5.33 -11.43 -12.00
CA GLY A 89 3.90 -11.14 -12.05
C GLY A 89 3.55 -9.65 -12.08
N PRO A 90 2.27 -9.31 -11.95
CA PRO A 90 1.81 -7.94 -12.08
C PRO A 90 2.10 -7.09 -10.84
N ALA A 91 2.26 -5.79 -11.07
CA ALA A 91 2.34 -4.79 -10.00
C ALA A 91 1.66 -3.48 -10.41
N ASP A 92 1.12 -2.77 -9.43
CA ASP A 92 0.51 -1.47 -9.59
C ASP A 92 1.29 -0.42 -8.77
N LEU A 93 1.90 0.55 -9.48
CA LEU A 93 2.66 1.62 -8.87
C LEU A 93 1.82 2.90 -8.83
N SER A 94 1.23 3.21 -7.68
CA SER A 94 0.49 4.45 -7.45
C SER A 94 1.44 5.61 -7.21
N LEU A 95 1.18 6.76 -7.83
CA LEU A 95 1.97 7.98 -7.64
C LEU A 95 1.49 8.69 -6.39
N ALA A 96 2.25 8.57 -5.32
CA ALA A 96 1.95 9.15 -4.02
C ALA A 96 1.81 10.68 -4.08
N LEU A 97 0.89 11.20 -3.28
CA LEU A 97 0.69 12.62 -3.06
C LEU A 97 1.35 13.07 -1.74
N PRO A 98 1.72 14.37 -1.64
CA PRO A 98 2.11 14.96 -0.36
C PRO A 98 1.00 14.79 0.70
N GLY A 99 1.41 14.65 1.96
CA GLY A 99 0.49 14.39 3.08
C GLY A 99 0.54 12.93 3.50
N PHE A 100 -0.61 12.25 3.57
CA PHE A 100 -0.71 10.89 4.08
C PHE A 100 0.27 9.90 3.42
N GLU A 101 0.32 9.86 2.08
CA GLU A 101 1.13 8.87 1.38
C GLU A 101 2.63 9.12 1.57
N ALA A 102 3.06 10.38 1.62
CA ALA A 102 4.45 10.71 1.93
C ALA A 102 4.81 10.32 3.38
N GLU A 103 3.89 10.51 4.34
CA GLU A 103 4.06 10.06 5.73
C GLU A 103 4.11 8.53 5.82
N ALA A 104 3.23 7.81 5.12
CA ALA A 104 3.23 6.35 5.06
C ALA A 104 4.55 5.78 4.49
N ILE A 105 5.10 6.42 3.46
CA ILE A 105 6.42 6.06 2.90
C ILE A 105 7.53 6.28 3.93
N ALA A 106 7.51 7.40 4.66
CA ALA A 106 8.51 7.70 5.69
C ALA A 106 8.43 6.73 6.88
N ARG A 107 7.21 6.28 7.24
CA ARG A 107 6.93 5.35 8.35
C ARG A 107 7.14 3.89 7.97
N ALA A 108 7.37 3.57 6.67
CA ALA A 108 7.49 2.19 6.20
C ALA A 108 8.50 1.38 7.02
N VAL A 109 8.15 0.13 7.29
CA VAL A 109 8.97 -0.82 8.05
C VAL A 109 9.60 -1.85 7.14
N ASP A 110 10.74 -2.42 7.56
CA ASP A 110 11.35 -3.52 6.83
C ASP A 110 10.57 -4.82 7.05
N TYR A 111 10.28 -5.50 5.96
CA TYR A 111 9.59 -6.78 5.95
C TYR A 111 10.42 -7.82 5.22
N ASP A 112 10.78 -8.89 5.94
CA ASP A 112 11.53 -10.01 5.38
C ASP A 112 10.64 -10.81 4.41
N VAL A 113 11.07 -10.89 3.18
CA VAL A 113 10.43 -11.67 2.10
C VAL A 113 11.15 -13.00 1.83
N GLY A 114 12.08 -13.36 2.71
CA GLY A 114 12.91 -14.58 2.63
C GLY A 114 14.23 -14.37 1.91
N GLN A 115 15.18 -15.28 2.12
CA GLN A 115 16.52 -15.28 1.52
C GLN A 115 17.34 -14.02 1.88
N GLU A 116 17.23 -13.53 3.11
CA GLU A 116 17.93 -12.33 3.59
C GLU A 116 17.56 -11.06 2.79
N ARG A 117 16.31 -11.00 2.28
CA ARG A 117 15.77 -9.89 1.50
C ARG A 117 14.68 -9.18 2.29
N ALA A 118 14.80 -7.89 2.43
CA ALA A 118 13.77 -7.05 3.07
C ALA A 118 13.25 -5.99 2.09
N VAL A 119 11.95 -5.71 2.19
CA VAL A 119 11.27 -4.67 1.42
C VAL A 119 10.57 -3.69 2.36
N ARG A 120 10.27 -2.49 1.87
CA ARG A 120 9.60 -1.46 2.67
C ARG A 120 8.08 -1.67 2.62
N LEU A 121 7.48 -2.00 3.75
CA LEU A 121 6.05 -2.28 3.91
C LEU A 121 5.39 -1.17 4.73
N CYS A 122 4.16 -0.78 4.39
CA CYS A 122 3.41 0.19 5.21
C CYS A 122 3.12 -0.39 6.61
N THR A 123 2.92 0.49 7.58
CA THR A 123 2.51 0.07 8.93
C THR A 123 1.08 -0.48 8.91
N ALA A 124 0.66 -1.11 10.00
CA ALA A 124 -0.69 -1.61 10.15
C ALA A 124 -1.72 -0.47 10.13
N GLU A 125 -1.39 0.65 10.78
CA GLU A 125 -2.20 1.86 10.81
C GLU A 125 -2.41 2.44 9.42
N ASP A 126 -1.31 2.61 8.67
CA ASP A 126 -1.37 3.18 7.33
C ASP A 126 -2.14 2.27 6.38
N LEU A 127 -2.00 0.93 6.53
CA LEU A 127 -2.80 -0.04 5.78
C LEU A 127 -4.30 0.13 6.07
N VAL A 128 -4.68 0.28 7.34
CA VAL A 128 -6.08 0.53 7.74
C VAL A 128 -6.61 1.80 7.07
N VAL A 129 -5.82 2.88 7.05
CA VAL A 129 -6.23 4.12 6.38
C VAL A 129 -6.44 3.89 4.88
N TYR A 130 -5.47 3.28 4.17
CA TYR A 130 -5.63 2.95 2.74
C TYR A 130 -6.90 2.16 2.47
N LYS A 131 -7.18 1.14 3.29
CA LYS A 131 -8.33 0.26 3.14
C LYS A 131 -9.66 0.94 3.44
N CYS A 132 -9.72 1.78 4.47
CA CYS A 132 -10.92 2.56 4.78
C CYS A 132 -11.25 3.56 3.67
N VAL A 133 -10.24 4.22 3.10
CA VAL A 133 -10.43 5.16 1.99
C VAL A 133 -10.88 4.43 0.72
N ALA A 134 -10.27 3.29 0.37
CA ALA A 134 -10.67 2.51 -0.81
C ALA A 134 -12.10 1.93 -0.68
N GLY A 135 -12.49 1.45 0.50
CA GLY A 135 -13.87 1.14 0.90
C GLY A 135 -14.58 0.04 0.12
N ARG A 136 -13.88 -0.78 -0.68
CA ARG A 136 -14.49 -1.92 -1.37
C ARG A 136 -14.87 -2.99 -0.34
N ALA A 137 -15.81 -3.87 -0.66
CA ALA A 137 -16.24 -4.93 0.26
C ALA A 137 -15.08 -5.76 0.83
N ARG A 138 -14.07 -6.07 0.00
CA ARG A 138 -12.86 -6.78 0.44
C ARG A 138 -12.00 -5.93 1.37
N ASP A 139 -11.92 -4.62 1.13
CA ASP A 139 -11.12 -3.72 1.96
C ASP A 139 -11.69 -3.60 3.38
N VAL A 140 -13.02 -3.64 3.52
CA VAL A 140 -13.68 -3.68 4.84
C VAL A 140 -13.30 -4.94 5.62
N LEU A 141 -13.31 -6.11 4.97
CA LEU A 141 -12.85 -7.37 5.59
C LEU A 141 -11.35 -7.32 5.96
N ASP A 142 -10.52 -6.71 5.09
CA ASP A 142 -9.10 -6.52 5.39
C ASP A 142 -8.92 -5.64 6.64
N VAL A 143 -9.72 -4.56 6.81
CA VAL A 143 -9.70 -3.69 8.01
C VAL A 143 -10.08 -4.48 9.27
N GLU A 144 -11.17 -5.24 9.20
CA GLU A 144 -11.61 -6.10 10.32
C GLU A 144 -10.50 -7.07 10.74
N GLY A 145 -9.86 -7.74 9.77
CA GLY A 145 -8.77 -8.68 10.02
C GLY A 145 -7.53 -8.01 10.63
N VAL A 146 -7.14 -6.81 10.15
CA VAL A 146 -6.02 -6.06 10.74
C VAL A 146 -6.35 -5.62 12.16
N VAL A 147 -7.53 -5.04 12.39
CA VAL A 147 -7.97 -4.58 13.72
C VAL A 147 -8.06 -5.74 14.71
N ALA A 148 -8.62 -6.88 14.29
CA ALA A 148 -8.71 -8.06 15.15
C ALA A 148 -7.33 -8.60 15.56
N ARG A 149 -6.36 -8.60 14.64
CA ARG A 149 -5.03 -9.15 14.88
C ARG A 149 -4.09 -8.21 15.64
N GLN A 150 -4.15 -6.91 15.34
CA GLN A 150 -3.29 -5.92 15.99
C GLN A 150 -3.86 -5.40 17.32
N GLY A 151 -5.18 -5.29 17.42
CA GLY A 151 -5.86 -4.87 18.64
C GLY A 151 -5.29 -3.57 19.20
N GLU A 152 -4.94 -3.58 20.48
CA GLU A 152 -4.41 -2.40 21.19
C GLU A 152 -2.99 -1.99 20.79
N ALA A 153 -2.31 -2.77 19.95
CA ALA A 153 -1.02 -2.39 19.38
C ALA A 153 -1.14 -1.30 18.30
N LEU A 154 -2.36 -1.09 17.75
CA LEU A 154 -2.60 -0.04 16.78
C LEU A 154 -2.56 1.35 17.43
N ASP A 155 -1.87 2.29 16.81
CA ASP A 155 -2.03 3.71 17.10
C ASP A 155 -3.35 4.22 16.48
N VAL A 156 -4.42 4.04 17.27
CA VAL A 156 -5.78 4.43 16.89
C VAL A 156 -5.91 5.94 16.67
N GLN A 157 -5.09 6.76 17.36
CA GLN A 157 -5.14 8.22 17.17
C GLN A 157 -4.59 8.61 15.81
N HIS A 158 -3.50 7.96 15.36
CA HIS A 158 -2.96 8.14 14.02
C HIS A 158 -3.99 7.76 12.95
N VAL A 159 -4.63 6.59 13.09
CA VAL A 159 -5.67 6.13 12.16
C VAL A 159 -6.81 7.14 12.08
N ARG A 160 -7.40 7.52 13.22
CA ARG A 160 -8.55 8.44 13.27
C ARG A 160 -8.22 9.79 12.66
N ARG A 161 -7.06 10.37 12.99
CA ARG A 161 -6.60 11.65 12.42
C ARG A 161 -6.68 11.63 10.89
N TRP A 162 -6.06 10.63 10.27
CA TRP A 162 -6.03 10.56 8.81
C TRP A 162 -7.40 10.24 8.19
N LEU A 163 -8.19 9.37 8.83
CA LEU A 163 -9.54 9.08 8.33
C LEU A 163 -10.46 10.31 8.41
N GLU A 164 -10.36 11.12 9.46
CA GLU A 164 -11.09 12.38 9.60
C GLU A 164 -10.68 13.40 8.54
N ASP A 165 -9.37 13.49 8.24
CA ASP A 165 -8.86 14.36 7.18
C ASP A 165 -9.39 13.92 5.81
N PHE A 166 -9.32 12.63 5.48
CA PHE A 166 -9.90 12.10 4.24
C PHE A 166 -11.41 12.31 4.17
N ALA A 167 -12.14 12.02 5.24
CA ALA A 167 -13.59 12.21 5.27
C ALA A 167 -14.00 13.67 5.03
N ARG A 168 -13.18 14.62 5.51
CA ARG A 168 -13.41 16.06 5.29
C ARG A 168 -13.12 16.48 3.84
N ILE A 169 -12.04 15.94 3.25
CA ILE A 169 -11.63 16.28 1.88
C ILE A 169 -12.61 15.71 0.85
N THR A 170 -13.11 14.48 1.10
CA THR A 170 -13.98 13.77 0.15
C THR A 170 -15.47 13.93 0.44
N ASP A 171 -15.84 14.56 1.55
CA ASP A 171 -17.20 14.63 2.09
C ASP A 171 -17.84 13.24 2.28
N ASP A 172 -17.02 12.23 2.64
CA ASP A 172 -17.46 10.85 2.86
C ASP A 172 -17.18 10.41 4.31
N ARG A 173 -18.21 10.50 5.16
CA ARG A 173 -18.14 10.07 6.56
C ARG A 173 -18.06 8.55 6.72
N GLU A 174 -18.38 7.78 5.69
CA GLU A 174 -18.32 6.33 5.72
C GLU A 174 -16.87 5.83 5.87
N ILE A 175 -15.89 6.63 5.45
CA ILE A 175 -14.45 6.38 5.64
C ILE A 175 -14.13 6.16 7.13
N VAL A 176 -14.59 7.04 8.02
CA VAL A 176 -14.40 6.91 9.47
C VAL A 176 -15.27 5.76 10.02
N ALA A 177 -16.51 5.66 9.58
CA ALA A 177 -17.45 4.67 10.08
C ALA A 177 -16.98 3.23 9.83
N ARG A 178 -16.28 2.93 8.73
CA ARG A 178 -15.69 1.62 8.44
C ARG A 178 -14.73 1.19 9.54
N PHE A 179 -13.82 2.08 9.93
CA PHE A 179 -12.87 1.82 11.01
C PHE A 179 -13.56 1.65 12.36
N GLU A 180 -14.47 2.58 12.72
CA GLU A 180 -15.13 2.54 14.04
C GLU A 180 -15.97 1.27 14.23
N ARG A 181 -16.62 0.78 13.17
CA ARG A 181 -17.33 -0.51 13.23
C ARG A 181 -16.37 -1.67 13.48
N ALA A 182 -15.28 -1.76 12.76
CA ALA A 182 -14.27 -2.80 12.95
C ALA A 182 -13.63 -2.72 14.35
N TRP A 183 -13.35 -1.50 14.82
CA TRP A 183 -12.77 -1.27 16.14
C TRP A 183 -13.71 -1.67 17.28
N ALA A 184 -14.99 -1.37 17.15
CA ALA A 184 -16.02 -1.72 18.16
C ALA A 184 -16.28 -3.23 18.20
N SER A 185 -16.21 -3.94 17.07
CA SER A 185 -16.48 -5.37 16.96
C SER A 185 -15.25 -6.26 17.19
N ARG A 186 -14.08 -5.69 17.47
CA ARG A 186 -12.86 -6.48 17.66
C ARG A 186 -13.00 -7.46 18.83
N PRO A 187 -12.43 -8.67 18.73
CA PRO A 187 -12.44 -9.62 19.83
C PRO A 187 -11.69 -9.07 21.04
N PRO A 188 -12.14 -9.35 22.28
CA PRO A 188 -11.39 -9.00 23.47
C PRO A 188 -10.03 -9.72 23.47
N ARG A 189 -9.02 -9.07 24.05
CA ARG A 189 -7.68 -9.65 24.16
C ARG A 189 -7.77 -11.02 24.83
N GLN A 190 -7.36 -12.07 24.16
CA GLN A 190 -7.18 -13.37 24.81
C GLN A 190 -6.00 -13.18 25.77
N SER A 191 -6.29 -13.18 27.08
CA SER A 191 -5.28 -13.25 28.12
C SER A 191 -4.56 -14.59 27.98
N LEU A 192 -3.31 -14.58 27.53
CA LEU A 192 -2.39 -15.71 27.59
C LEU A 192 -1.88 -15.89 29.02
#